data_da9cf0dcaa47507657cc724ee13f01b1
#
_entry.id   da9cf0dcaa47507657cc724ee13f01b1
#
_cell.length_a   1.000
_cell.length_b   1.000
_cell.length_c   1.000
_cell.angle_alpha   90.00
_cell.angle_beta   90.00
_cell.angle_gamma   90.00
#
_symmetry.space_group_name_H-M   'P 1'
#
loop_
_entity.id
_entity.type
_entity.pdbx_description
1 polymer ?
#
loop_
_entity_poly.entity_id
_entity_poly.type
_entity_poly.pdbx_seq_one_letter_code
_entity_poly.pdbx_strand_id
1 'polypeptide(L)'
;MGDSSVTKRWAKASATIQAAANKLLWDDRAKLYRDNETTTLMPQDGNVWAIVSGLADTPSKKKQISAALAKRWGKFGATSIENRNYVSPFIGSVELWAHGIAGDNDAMLKLIRLQWGFMLNDPRMTNSTFIEGYDGNGVLTWPGYPYDQRVSHAHGWATGPTSALTLYTAGLQILSAGGKTWRIAPGLANLSRAEAGFQTSLGKFSVSTKKGSRGEVKVSFSTPAGTSGEVWIPKPNCKAMLSLGCKGQKSRNLPMWDKGYPGSTDQYLVVDNIPAGNWQAEVKCVH
;
A
#
# COMPACT_ATOMS: atom_id res chain seq x y z
N MET A 1 -22.79 -16.96 -5.79
CA MET A 1 -23.55 -15.72 -5.60
C MET A 1 -23.41 -14.91 -6.88
N GLY A 2 -24.45 -14.76 -7.66
CA GLY A 2 -24.38 -14.11 -8.97
C GLY A 2 -25.65 -13.34 -9.31
N ASP A 3 -26.21 -12.58 -8.32
CA ASP A 3 -27.32 -11.69 -8.65
C ASP A 3 -26.78 -10.46 -9.38
N SER A 4 -26.92 -10.48 -10.70
CA SER A 4 -26.48 -9.40 -11.58
C SER A 4 -27.22 -8.07 -11.33
N SER A 5 -28.44 -8.11 -10.78
CA SER A 5 -29.24 -6.93 -10.47
C SER A 5 -28.67 -6.19 -9.26
N VAL A 6 -28.31 -6.93 -8.22
CA VAL A 6 -27.65 -6.39 -7.02
C VAL A 6 -26.27 -5.80 -7.36
N THR A 7 -25.48 -6.51 -8.16
CA THR A 7 -24.17 -6.04 -8.62
C THR A 7 -24.29 -4.72 -9.39
N LYS A 8 -25.21 -4.61 -10.34
CA LYS A 8 -25.46 -3.39 -11.11
C LYS A 8 -25.91 -2.23 -10.22
N ARG A 9 -26.83 -2.49 -9.26
CA ARG A 9 -27.31 -1.47 -8.31
C ARG A 9 -26.17 -0.88 -7.48
N TRP A 10 -25.32 -1.73 -6.89
CA TRP A 10 -24.21 -1.27 -6.07
C TRP A 10 -23.12 -0.59 -6.88
N ALA A 11 -22.80 -1.08 -8.08
CA ALA A 11 -21.86 -0.43 -8.97
C ALA A 11 -22.33 0.99 -9.35
N LYS A 12 -23.63 1.16 -9.66
CA LYS A 12 -24.21 2.48 -9.93
C LYS A 12 -24.15 3.39 -8.71
N ALA A 13 -24.50 2.90 -7.53
CA ALA A 13 -24.41 3.68 -6.28
C ALA A 13 -22.99 4.13 -6.00
N SER A 14 -22.01 3.23 -6.12
CA SER A 14 -20.58 3.53 -5.95
C SER A 14 -20.11 4.63 -6.91
N ALA A 15 -20.44 4.51 -8.20
CA ALA A 15 -20.08 5.50 -9.20
C ALA A 15 -20.73 6.88 -8.93
N THR A 16 -21.98 6.88 -8.47
CA THR A 16 -22.68 8.12 -8.11
C THR A 16 -22.03 8.80 -6.90
N ILE A 17 -21.69 8.04 -5.86
CA ILE A 17 -20.98 8.56 -4.66
C ILE A 17 -19.61 9.11 -5.06
N GLN A 18 -18.85 8.35 -5.86
CA GLN A 18 -17.54 8.78 -6.34
C GLN A 18 -17.62 10.12 -7.10
N ALA A 19 -18.55 10.24 -8.04
CA ALA A 19 -18.74 11.46 -8.82
C ALA A 19 -19.13 12.65 -7.92
N ALA A 20 -20.07 12.45 -6.99
CA ALA A 20 -20.52 13.48 -6.06
C ALA A 20 -19.39 13.95 -5.14
N ALA A 21 -18.67 13.03 -4.50
CA ALA A 21 -17.57 13.36 -3.60
C ALA A 21 -16.42 14.10 -4.32
N ASN A 22 -16.07 13.65 -5.53
CA ASN A 22 -15.04 14.34 -6.33
C ASN A 22 -15.45 15.76 -6.75
N LYS A 23 -16.74 16.00 -6.95
CA LYS A 23 -17.28 17.32 -7.32
C LYS A 23 -17.46 18.23 -6.11
N LEU A 24 -17.94 17.73 -4.99
CA LEU A 24 -18.43 18.54 -3.86
C LEU A 24 -17.42 18.66 -2.72
N LEU A 25 -16.58 17.63 -2.50
CA LEU A 25 -15.72 17.56 -1.33
C LEU A 25 -14.24 17.78 -1.64
N TRP A 26 -13.80 17.56 -2.89
CA TRP A 26 -12.40 17.78 -3.26
C TRP A 26 -12.00 19.23 -3.14
N ASP A 27 -10.96 19.51 -2.37
CA ASP A 27 -10.33 20.81 -2.26
C ASP A 27 -9.01 20.82 -3.03
N ASP A 28 -8.99 21.54 -4.15
CA ASP A 28 -7.83 21.55 -5.04
C ASP A 28 -6.63 22.30 -4.45
N ARG A 29 -6.85 23.23 -3.52
CA ARG A 29 -5.77 23.94 -2.83
C ARG A 29 -5.09 23.06 -1.79
N ALA A 30 -5.87 22.37 -0.96
CA ALA A 30 -5.37 21.48 0.08
C ALA A 30 -4.93 20.11 -0.46
N LYS A 31 -5.43 19.70 -1.65
CA LYS A 31 -5.24 18.37 -2.24
C LYS A 31 -5.79 17.25 -1.37
N LEU A 32 -6.91 17.50 -0.72
CA LEU A 32 -7.63 16.62 0.19
C LEU A 32 -9.14 16.76 0.02
N TYR A 33 -9.88 15.77 0.49
CA TYR A 33 -11.32 15.85 0.61
C TYR A 33 -11.71 16.47 1.96
N ARG A 34 -12.70 17.35 1.93
CA ARG A 34 -13.38 17.86 3.12
C ARG A 34 -14.31 16.79 3.69
N ASP A 35 -14.58 16.86 4.98
CA ASP A 35 -15.51 15.98 5.67
C ASP A 35 -16.94 16.09 5.14
N ASN A 36 -17.38 17.33 4.86
CA ASN A 36 -18.65 17.62 4.23
C ASN A 36 -18.59 18.95 3.44
N GLU A 37 -19.69 19.35 2.82
CA GLU A 37 -19.73 20.50 1.91
C GLU A 37 -19.53 21.86 2.60
N THR A 38 -19.79 21.96 3.90
CA THR A 38 -19.78 23.22 4.64
C THR A 38 -18.59 23.40 5.58
N THR A 39 -17.82 22.35 5.83
CA THR A 39 -16.67 22.38 6.73
C THR A 39 -15.36 22.66 6.01
N THR A 40 -14.37 23.17 6.75
CA THR A 40 -12.97 23.22 6.33
C THR A 40 -12.15 22.06 6.87
N LEU A 41 -12.76 21.19 7.66
CA LEU A 41 -12.12 19.98 8.18
C LEU A 41 -11.82 19.00 7.02
N MET A 42 -10.60 18.53 6.96
CA MET A 42 -10.12 17.53 6.01
C MET A 42 -9.56 16.36 6.81
N PRO A 43 -10.41 15.39 7.21
CA PRO A 43 -10.05 14.37 8.15
C PRO A 43 -8.99 13.42 7.60
N GLN A 44 -8.22 12.79 8.49
CA GLN A 44 -7.27 11.74 8.13
C GLN A 44 -8.02 10.53 7.59
N ASP A 45 -9.00 10.03 8.35
CA ASP A 45 -9.76 8.82 8.00
C ASP A 45 -10.49 8.95 6.66
N GLY A 46 -11.23 10.03 6.42
CA GLY A 46 -11.92 10.26 5.16
C GLY A 46 -10.97 10.26 3.94
N ASN A 47 -9.77 10.82 4.10
CA ASN A 47 -8.79 10.92 3.02
C ASN A 47 -8.04 9.60 2.77
N VAL A 48 -7.69 8.83 3.81
CA VAL A 48 -7.08 7.51 3.59
C VAL A 48 -8.09 6.54 2.97
N TRP A 49 -9.35 6.55 3.44
CA TRP A 49 -10.41 5.74 2.84
C TRP A 49 -10.74 6.16 1.41
N ALA A 50 -10.62 7.43 1.06
CA ALA A 50 -10.81 7.89 -0.32
C ALA A 50 -9.81 7.23 -1.29
N ILE A 51 -8.56 7.00 -0.86
CA ILE A 51 -7.59 6.24 -1.66
C ILE A 51 -7.94 4.75 -1.69
N VAL A 52 -8.17 4.14 -0.52
CA VAL A 52 -8.36 2.69 -0.39
C VAL A 52 -9.63 2.20 -1.07
N SER A 53 -10.72 2.95 -0.98
CA SER A 53 -11.99 2.63 -1.66
C SER A 53 -11.99 2.92 -3.16
N GLY A 54 -10.99 3.63 -3.67
CA GLY A 54 -10.93 4.09 -5.06
C GLY A 54 -11.77 5.34 -5.34
N LEU A 55 -12.29 6.02 -4.31
CA LEU A 55 -13.01 7.30 -4.46
C LEU A 55 -12.09 8.35 -5.08
N ALA A 56 -10.82 8.42 -4.68
CA ALA A 56 -9.78 9.16 -5.38
C ALA A 56 -9.53 8.51 -6.75
N ASP A 57 -10.09 9.12 -7.79
CA ASP A 57 -10.31 8.54 -9.12
C ASP A 57 -9.08 8.50 -10.03
N THR A 58 -8.03 9.26 -9.71
CA THR A 58 -6.82 9.33 -10.52
C THR A 58 -5.54 8.99 -9.74
N PRO A 59 -4.51 8.44 -10.39
CA PRO A 59 -3.20 8.24 -9.76
C PRO A 59 -2.59 9.54 -9.21
N SER A 60 -2.77 10.65 -9.92
CA SER A 60 -2.30 11.97 -9.50
C SER A 60 -2.95 12.39 -8.19
N LYS A 61 -4.28 12.26 -8.07
CA LYS A 61 -5.03 12.61 -6.87
C LYS A 61 -4.60 11.77 -5.67
N LYS A 62 -4.42 10.45 -5.86
CA LYS A 62 -3.90 9.55 -4.81
C LYS A 62 -2.52 10.00 -4.29
N LYS A 63 -1.60 10.37 -5.20
CA LYS A 63 -0.28 10.90 -4.82
C LYS A 63 -0.37 12.23 -4.09
N GLN A 64 -1.26 13.13 -4.52
CA GLN A 64 -1.47 14.41 -3.87
C GLN A 64 -2.00 14.24 -2.44
N ILE A 65 -2.97 13.34 -2.23
CA ILE A 65 -3.49 13.01 -0.91
C ILE A 65 -2.38 12.42 -0.03
N SER A 66 -1.63 11.43 -0.53
CA SER A 66 -0.51 10.81 0.16
C SER A 66 0.49 11.87 0.65
N ALA A 67 0.92 12.76 -0.23
CA ALA A 67 1.86 13.83 0.10
C ALA A 67 1.28 14.87 1.10
N ALA A 68 -0.02 15.16 1.01
CA ALA A 68 -0.68 16.10 1.91
C ALA A 68 -0.84 15.52 3.33
N LEU A 69 -1.17 14.24 3.44
CA LEU A 69 -1.24 13.52 4.72
C LEU A 69 0.14 13.44 5.38
N ALA A 70 1.19 13.07 4.63
CA ALA A 70 2.55 12.96 5.15
C ALA A 70 3.10 14.28 5.73
N LYS A 71 2.63 15.43 5.26
CA LYS A 71 2.97 16.76 5.82
C LYS A 71 2.36 17.03 7.20
N ARG A 72 1.36 16.24 7.62
CA ARG A 72 0.63 16.43 8.88
C ARG A 72 1.17 15.57 10.01
N TRP A 73 2.12 14.68 9.74
CA TRP A 73 2.69 13.82 10.78
C TRP A 73 3.38 14.64 11.87
N GLY A 74 3.02 14.30 13.10
CA GLY A 74 3.69 14.82 14.28
C GLY A 74 4.95 14.02 14.63
N LYS A 75 5.53 14.35 15.77
CA LYS A 75 6.75 13.69 16.29
C LYS A 75 6.58 12.18 16.50
N PHE A 76 5.37 11.72 16.79
CA PHE A 76 5.08 10.35 17.20
C PHE A 76 4.19 9.57 16.22
N GLY A 77 3.82 10.15 15.10
CA GLY A 77 3.00 9.47 14.10
C GLY A 77 2.05 10.38 13.33
N ALA A 78 1.19 9.75 12.55
CA ALA A 78 0.12 10.40 11.81
C ALA A 78 -1.01 10.79 12.76
N THR A 79 -1.31 12.08 12.87
CA THR A 79 -2.34 12.60 13.77
C THR A 79 -3.68 12.77 13.09
N SER A 80 -4.75 12.34 13.74
CA SER A 80 -6.14 12.54 13.33
C SER A 80 -6.63 13.90 13.82
N ILE A 81 -6.67 14.89 12.93
CA ILE A 81 -7.13 16.24 13.28
C ILE A 81 -8.61 16.25 13.69
N GLU A 82 -9.41 15.35 13.12
CA GLU A 82 -10.81 15.11 13.48
C GLU A 82 -10.97 14.54 14.89
N ASN A 83 -9.93 13.93 15.45
CA ASN A 83 -9.88 13.38 16.79
C ASN A 83 -8.84 14.11 17.67
N ARG A 84 -8.87 15.44 17.71
CA ARG A 84 -8.05 16.29 18.59
C ARG A 84 -6.55 16.01 18.49
N ASN A 85 -6.05 15.66 17.30
CA ASN A 85 -4.65 15.30 17.03
C ASN A 85 -4.16 14.03 17.77
N TYR A 86 -5.05 13.13 18.15
CA TYR A 86 -4.66 11.81 18.62
C TYR A 86 -4.09 10.97 17.46
N VAL A 87 -3.21 10.04 17.81
CA VAL A 87 -2.67 9.04 16.88
C VAL A 87 -3.47 7.75 17.05
N SER A 88 -4.17 7.34 16.01
CA SER A 88 -4.88 6.07 15.91
C SER A 88 -4.08 5.08 15.08
N PRO A 89 -3.51 4.02 15.67
CA PRO A 89 -2.83 2.99 14.89
C PRO A 89 -3.75 2.25 13.91
N PHE A 90 -5.06 2.23 14.16
CA PHE A 90 -6.05 1.73 13.18
C PHE A 90 -6.05 2.57 11.91
N ILE A 91 -6.30 3.89 12.03
CA ILE A 91 -6.30 4.78 10.86
C ILE A 91 -4.90 4.91 10.27
N GLY A 92 -3.86 4.91 11.10
CA GLY A 92 -2.47 4.81 10.64
C GLY A 92 -2.21 3.56 9.80
N SER A 93 -2.80 2.42 10.15
CA SER A 93 -2.73 1.18 9.34
C SER A 93 -3.38 1.36 7.96
N VAL A 94 -4.53 2.04 7.89
CA VAL A 94 -5.19 2.38 6.62
C VAL A 94 -4.37 3.40 5.83
N GLU A 95 -3.69 4.35 6.52
CA GLU A 95 -2.80 5.32 5.87
C GLU A 95 -1.58 4.64 5.24
N LEU A 96 -1.02 3.59 5.86
CA LEU A 96 0.02 2.79 5.22
C LEU A 96 -0.45 2.20 3.89
N TRP A 97 -1.67 1.64 3.85
CA TRP A 97 -2.24 1.11 2.61
C TRP A 97 -2.48 2.22 1.58
N ALA A 98 -2.96 3.38 2.04
CA ALA A 98 -3.18 4.53 1.16
C ALA A 98 -1.88 4.99 0.48
N HIS A 99 -0.78 5.10 1.23
CA HIS A 99 0.55 5.39 0.68
C HIS A 99 0.99 4.31 -0.32
N GLY A 100 0.85 3.02 0.03
CA GLY A 100 1.18 1.89 -0.84
C GLY A 100 0.39 1.91 -2.17
N ILE A 101 -0.93 2.15 -2.11
CA ILE A 101 -1.81 2.28 -3.29
C ILE A 101 -1.45 3.51 -4.13
N ALA A 102 -1.02 4.60 -3.50
CA ALA A 102 -0.53 5.80 -4.18
C ALA A 102 0.85 5.61 -4.85
N GLY A 103 1.53 4.48 -4.57
CA GLY A 103 2.89 4.21 -5.02
C GLY A 103 3.96 4.98 -4.24
N ASP A 104 3.61 5.51 -3.07
CA ASP A 104 4.51 6.28 -2.19
C ASP A 104 5.06 5.38 -1.07
N ASN A 105 5.87 4.42 -1.47
CA ASN A 105 6.46 3.47 -0.52
C ASN A 105 7.47 4.13 0.44
N ASP A 106 8.07 5.25 0.07
CA ASP A 106 8.95 6.02 0.96
C ASP A 106 8.16 6.61 2.13
N ALA A 107 7.01 7.23 1.87
CA ALA A 107 6.11 7.72 2.92
C ALA A 107 5.61 6.57 3.80
N MET A 108 5.18 5.47 3.20
CA MET A 108 4.73 4.28 3.93
C MET A 108 5.78 3.77 4.92
N LEU A 109 7.01 3.55 4.47
CA LEU A 109 8.10 3.05 5.33
C LEU A 109 8.52 4.09 6.37
N LYS A 110 8.47 5.38 6.04
CA LYS A 110 8.75 6.47 6.99
C LYS A 110 7.71 6.50 8.11
N LEU A 111 6.43 6.34 7.80
CA LEU A 111 5.38 6.28 8.81
C LEU A 111 5.51 5.05 9.71
N ILE A 112 5.84 3.89 9.16
CA ILE A 112 6.10 2.68 9.95
C ILE A 112 7.23 2.94 10.96
N ARG A 113 8.36 3.50 10.52
CA ARG A 113 9.49 3.81 11.42
C ARG A 113 9.14 4.85 12.47
N LEU A 114 8.34 5.84 12.11
CA LEU A 114 7.93 6.91 13.01
C LEU A 114 6.94 6.39 14.05
N GLN A 115 5.80 5.87 13.63
CA GLN A 115 4.67 5.54 14.49
C GLN A 115 4.84 4.18 15.17
N TRP A 116 5.14 3.13 14.43
CA TRP A 116 5.38 1.80 15.00
C TRP A 116 6.73 1.70 15.67
N GLY A 117 7.73 2.45 15.19
CA GLY A 117 9.00 2.60 15.88
C GLY A 117 8.85 3.22 17.26
N PHE A 118 7.99 4.24 17.42
CA PHE A 118 7.66 4.79 18.72
C PHE A 118 6.99 3.73 19.63
N MET A 119 5.92 3.09 19.14
CA MET A 119 5.21 2.07 19.92
C MET A 119 6.08 0.87 20.31
N LEU A 120 7.08 0.53 19.51
CA LEU A 120 7.97 -0.59 19.79
C LEU A 120 9.09 -0.24 20.78
N ASN A 121 9.61 0.99 20.72
CA ASN A 121 10.84 1.35 21.43
C ASN A 121 10.65 2.26 22.64
N ASP A 122 9.46 2.85 22.83
CA ASP A 122 9.20 3.68 24.02
C ASP A 122 9.15 2.81 25.29
N PRO A 123 9.89 3.16 26.37
CA PRO A 123 10.00 2.33 27.56
C PRO A 123 8.67 2.15 28.33
N ARG A 124 7.66 2.95 28.04
CA ARG A 124 6.31 2.83 28.63
C ARG A 124 5.44 1.79 27.90
N MET A 125 5.90 1.31 26.76
CA MET A 125 5.23 0.30 25.95
C MET A 125 5.66 -1.11 26.30
N THR A 126 5.03 -2.11 25.71
CA THR A 126 5.31 -3.53 26.00
C THR A 126 6.57 -4.07 25.31
N ASN A 127 7.12 -3.35 24.35
CA ASN A 127 8.23 -3.79 23.48
C ASN A 127 7.91 -5.05 22.64
N SER A 128 6.64 -5.41 22.53
CA SER A 128 6.20 -6.59 21.75
C SER A 128 4.83 -6.44 21.09
N THR A 129 3.91 -5.71 21.73
CA THR A 129 2.56 -5.45 21.23
C THR A 129 2.38 -3.96 20.96
N PHE A 130 1.28 -3.60 20.29
CA PHE A 130 1.00 -2.21 19.93
C PHE A 130 -0.21 -1.69 20.69
N ILE A 131 -0.12 -0.45 21.12
CA ILE A 131 -1.16 0.25 21.86
C ILE A 131 -2.35 0.61 20.97
N GLU A 132 -3.53 0.74 21.56
CA GLU A 132 -4.78 1.15 20.92
C GLU A 132 -4.71 2.54 20.28
N GLY A 133 -4.06 3.48 20.98
CA GLY A 133 -3.88 4.85 20.56
C GLY A 133 -3.18 5.69 21.63
N TYR A 134 -2.81 6.91 21.28
CA TYR A 134 -2.15 7.87 22.16
C TYR A 134 -2.33 9.29 21.61
N ASP A 135 -2.05 10.32 22.42
CA ASP A 135 -2.14 11.68 21.92
C ASP A 135 -0.93 12.08 21.06
N GLY A 136 -1.08 13.12 20.25
CA GLY A 136 -0.04 13.58 19.34
C GLY A 136 1.25 14.06 19.99
N ASN A 137 1.25 14.27 21.31
CA ASN A 137 2.44 14.62 22.11
C ASN A 137 3.10 13.38 22.74
N GLY A 138 2.56 12.19 22.50
CA GLY A 138 3.07 10.92 23.00
C GLY A 138 2.64 10.59 24.42
N VAL A 139 1.58 11.19 24.93
CA VAL A 139 0.95 10.79 26.19
C VAL A 139 0.06 9.58 25.92
N LEU A 140 0.21 8.53 26.72
CA LEU A 140 -0.51 7.26 26.54
C LEU A 140 -1.93 7.34 27.07
N THR A 141 -2.77 8.10 26.41
CA THR A 141 -4.19 8.33 26.75
C THR A 141 -5.04 8.23 25.49
N TRP A 142 -6.32 7.94 25.62
CA TRP A 142 -7.24 7.87 24.49
C TRP A 142 -8.56 8.60 24.80
N PRO A 143 -9.11 9.37 23.86
CA PRO A 143 -10.37 10.09 24.07
C PRO A 143 -11.52 9.12 24.40
N GLY A 144 -12.32 9.49 25.39
CA GLY A 144 -13.44 8.68 25.85
C GLY A 144 -13.12 7.71 26.98
N TYR A 145 -11.84 7.55 27.34
CA TYR A 145 -11.46 6.81 28.53
C TYR A 145 -11.20 7.77 29.70
N PRO A 146 -11.84 7.57 30.85
CA PRO A 146 -11.64 8.44 32.00
C PRO A 146 -10.27 8.26 32.66
N TYR A 147 -9.57 7.14 32.37
CA TYR A 147 -8.27 6.80 32.93
C TYR A 147 -7.37 6.16 31.90
N ASP A 148 -6.07 6.46 31.95
CA ASP A 148 -5.04 5.92 31.05
C ASP A 148 -4.90 4.40 31.12
N GLN A 149 -5.21 3.81 32.28
CA GLN A 149 -5.17 2.36 32.51
C GLN A 149 -6.17 1.57 31.64
N ARG A 150 -7.14 2.23 31.01
CA ARG A 150 -8.08 1.60 30.09
C ARG A 150 -7.59 1.51 28.66
N VAL A 151 -6.49 2.19 28.31
CA VAL A 151 -5.91 2.10 26.99
C VAL A 151 -5.26 0.73 26.80
N SER A 152 -5.73 -0.02 25.83
CA SER A 152 -5.17 -1.35 25.55
C SER A 152 -3.75 -1.25 24.98
N HIS A 153 -2.80 -1.92 25.62
CA HIS A 153 -1.42 -2.05 25.10
C HIS A 153 -1.20 -3.25 24.17
N ALA A 154 -2.24 -4.04 23.90
CA ALA A 154 -2.20 -5.18 22.98
C ALA A 154 -3.44 -5.14 22.07
N HIS A 155 -3.47 -4.19 21.14
CA HIS A 155 -4.64 -3.88 20.31
C HIS A 155 -4.45 -4.36 18.87
N GLY A 156 -5.26 -5.36 18.46
CA GLY A 156 -5.10 -6.06 17.17
C GLY A 156 -5.20 -5.16 15.94
N TRP A 157 -5.92 -4.05 16.01
CA TRP A 157 -6.03 -3.13 14.86
C TRP A 157 -4.76 -2.33 14.54
N ALA A 158 -3.74 -2.43 15.38
CA ALA A 158 -2.45 -1.77 15.16
C ALA A 158 -1.46 -2.61 14.31
N THR A 159 -1.91 -3.70 13.69
CA THR A 159 -1.06 -4.64 12.94
C THR A 159 -0.86 -4.31 11.46
N GLY A 160 -1.24 -3.10 11.04
CA GLY A 160 -1.16 -2.65 9.64
C GLY A 160 0.17 -2.84 8.91
N PRO A 161 1.34 -2.67 9.56
CA PRO A 161 2.63 -2.90 8.90
C PRO A 161 2.80 -4.29 8.31
N THR A 162 2.24 -5.34 8.91
CA THR A 162 2.35 -6.71 8.40
C THR A 162 1.79 -6.83 6.98
N SER A 163 0.56 -6.34 6.77
CA SER A 163 -0.06 -6.34 5.46
C SER A 163 0.59 -5.33 4.51
N ALA A 164 0.89 -4.12 4.98
CA ALA A 164 1.51 -3.08 4.15
C ALA A 164 2.88 -3.52 3.60
N LEU A 165 3.74 -4.10 4.44
CA LEU A 165 5.05 -4.63 4.02
C LEU A 165 4.92 -5.80 3.05
N THR A 166 3.95 -6.69 3.26
CA THR A 166 3.69 -7.82 2.37
C THR A 166 3.17 -7.34 1.00
N LEU A 167 2.12 -6.51 1.01
CA LEU A 167 1.40 -6.12 -0.20
C LEU A 167 2.15 -5.08 -1.04
N TYR A 168 2.86 -4.14 -0.41
CA TYR A 168 3.43 -2.99 -1.13
C TYR A 168 4.95 -2.96 -1.12
N THR A 169 5.62 -3.40 -0.04
CA THR A 169 7.09 -3.43 -0.01
C THR A 169 7.63 -4.67 -0.70
N ALA A 170 7.22 -5.85 -0.26
CA ALA A 170 7.57 -7.10 -0.94
C ALA A 170 6.77 -7.28 -2.23
N GLY A 171 5.58 -6.68 -2.31
CA GLY A 171 4.75 -6.60 -3.50
C GLY A 171 3.95 -7.86 -3.79
N LEU A 172 3.69 -8.71 -2.83
CA LEU A 172 2.90 -9.94 -3.01
C LEU A 172 1.43 -9.67 -2.74
N GLN A 173 0.62 -9.59 -3.79
CA GLN A 173 -0.80 -9.23 -3.74
C GLN A 173 -1.68 -10.35 -4.27
N ILE A 174 -2.77 -10.63 -3.57
CA ILE A 174 -3.85 -11.52 -4.03
C ILE A 174 -4.96 -10.66 -4.62
N LEU A 175 -5.33 -10.92 -5.87
CA LEU A 175 -6.32 -10.13 -6.61
C LEU A 175 -7.71 -10.76 -6.65
N SER A 176 -7.81 -12.06 -6.38
CA SER A 176 -9.11 -12.77 -6.36
C SER A 176 -9.22 -13.68 -5.15
N ALA A 177 -10.45 -14.04 -4.81
CA ALA A 177 -10.74 -14.96 -3.72
C ALA A 177 -9.95 -16.27 -3.86
N GLY A 178 -9.33 -16.70 -2.75
CA GLY A 178 -8.50 -17.90 -2.68
C GLY A 178 -7.15 -17.80 -3.38
N GLY A 179 -6.81 -16.70 -4.06
CA GLY A 179 -5.51 -16.51 -4.70
C GLY A 179 -5.40 -17.07 -6.11
N LYS A 180 -6.53 -17.30 -6.82
CA LYS A 180 -6.48 -17.73 -8.22
C LYS A 180 -5.74 -16.74 -9.11
N THR A 181 -5.88 -15.45 -8.82
CA THR A 181 -5.13 -14.39 -9.50
C THR A 181 -4.31 -13.58 -8.50
N TRP A 182 -3.13 -13.18 -8.90
CA TRP A 182 -2.14 -12.50 -8.07
C TRP A 182 -1.38 -11.44 -8.85
N ARG A 183 -0.70 -10.56 -8.10
CA ARG A 183 0.24 -9.56 -8.63
C ARG A 183 1.52 -9.57 -7.83
N ILE A 184 2.64 -9.47 -8.53
CA ILE A 184 3.94 -9.18 -7.94
C ILE A 184 4.33 -7.76 -8.34
N ALA A 185 4.33 -6.86 -7.36
CA ALA A 185 4.57 -5.42 -7.56
C ALA A 185 5.44 -4.85 -6.43
N PRO A 186 6.75 -5.16 -6.37
CA PRO A 186 7.62 -4.75 -5.28
C PRO A 186 7.86 -3.23 -5.27
N GLY A 187 7.88 -2.65 -4.07
CA GLY A 187 8.17 -1.24 -3.83
C GLY A 187 9.16 -1.06 -2.69
N LEU A 188 10.44 -1.35 -2.93
CA LEU A 188 11.48 -1.38 -1.89
C LEU A 188 11.80 -0.02 -1.27
N ALA A 189 11.49 1.10 -1.96
CA ALA A 189 11.88 2.43 -1.52
C ALA A 189 13.39 2.47 -1.18
N ASN A 190 13.76 2.79 0.06
CA ASN A 190 15.15 2.82 0.50
C ASN A 190 15.68 1.48 1.06
N LEU A 191 14.91 0.39 0.98
CA LEU A 191 15.39 -0.93 1.39
C LEU A 191 16.20 -1.59 0.26
N SER A 192 17.20 -2.37 0.65
CA SER A 192 17.99 -3.19 -0.29
C SER A 192 17.33 -4.53 -0.60
N ARG A 193 16.44 -5.02 0.29
CA ARG A 193 15.78 -6.32 0.18
C ARG A 193 14.44 -6.33 0.88
N ALA A 194 13.48 -7.10 0.34
CA ALA A 194 12.26 -7.49 1.03
C ALA A 194 11.87 -8.92 0.63
N GLU A 195 11.27 -9.64 1.55
CA GLU A 195 10.74 -10.98 1.33
C GLU A 195 9.39 -11.12 2.00
N ALA A 196 8.48 -11.83 1.36
CA ALA A 196 7.19 -12.19 1.92
C ALA A 196 6.71 -13.53 1.39
N GLY A 197 5.81 -14.16 2.13
CA GLY A 197 5.15 -15.38 1.71
C GLY A 197 4.03 -15.75 2.65
N PHE A 198 3.07 -16.49 2.12
CA PHE A 198 1.95 -17.03 2.89
C PHE A 198 1.39 -18.29 2.22
N GLN A 199 0.61 -19.03 2.98
CA GLN A 199 -0.07 -20.24 2.53
C GLN A 199 -1.55 -19.94 2.26
N THR A 200 -2.05 -20.44 1.14
CA THR A 200 -3.49 -20.47 0.82
C THR A 200 -3.94 -21.93 0.64
N SER A 201 -5.24 -22.14 0.44
CA SER A 201 -5.78 -23.45 0.06
C SER A 201 -5.24 -23.99 -1.28
N LEU A 202 -4.75 -23.10 -2.16
CA LEU A 202 -4.14 -23.47 -3.44
C LEU A 202 -2.66 -23.84 -3.32
N GLY A 203 -2.00 -23.43 -2.23
CA GLY A 203 -0.58 -23.68 -2.01
C GLY A 203 0.15 -22.43 -1.50
N LYS A 204 1.48 -22.50 -1.50
CA LYS A 204 2.38 -21.47 -0.98
C LYS A 204 2.67 -20.41 -2.04
N PHE A 205 2.54 -19.14 -1.65
CA PHE A 205 3.05 -17.98 -2.38
C PHE A 205 4.31 -17.46 -1.70
N SER A 206 5.30 -17.04 -2.47
CA SER A 206 6.49 -16.37 -1.94
C SER A 206 7.07 -15.39 -2.94
N VAL A 207 7.68 -14.32 -2.43
CA VAL A 207 8.45 -13.35 -3.21
C VAL A 207 9.69 -12.95 -2.45
N SER A 208 10.78 -12.72 -3.17
CA SER A 208 12.03 -12.14 -2.66
C SER A 208 12.51 -11.12 -3.69
N THR A 209 12.67 -9.88 -3.27
CA THR A 209 13.17 -8.78 -4.09
C THR A 209 14.46 -8.23 -3.51
N LYS A 210 15.45 -8.01 -4.38
CA LYS A 210 16.74 -7.39 -4.04
C LYS A 210 17.03 -6.24 -4.99
N LYS A 211 17.59 -5.15 -4.46
CA LYS A 211 18.05 -3.99 -5.20
C LYS A 211 19.58 -3.96 -5.23
N GLY A 212 20.15 -3.84 -6.41
CA GLY A 212 21.57 -3.68 -6.60
C GLY A 212 22.03 -2.23 -6.42
N SER A 213 23.33 -2.02 -6.33
CA SER A 213 23.93 -0.70 -6.09
C SER A 213 23.72 0.31 -7.23
N ARG A 214 23.48 -0.16 -8.43
CA ARG A 214 23.23 0.68 -9.64
C ARG A 214 21.74 0.79 -9.99
N GLY A 215 20.84 0.43 -9.05
CA GLY A 215 19.40 0.44 -9.29
C GLY A 215 18.84 -0.80 -9.99
N GLU A 216 19.67 -1.82 -10.21
CA GLU A 216 19.20 -3.14 -10.66
C GLU A 216 18.18 -3.70 -9.67
N VAL A 217 17.16 -4.37 -10.19
CA VAL A 217 16.16 -5.04 -9.35
C VAL A 217 16.07 -6.50 -9.78
N LYS A 218 16.19 -7.39 -8.79
CA LYS A 218 16.00 -8.82 -8.98
C LYS A 218 14.82 -9.28 -8.12
N VAL A 219 13.83 -9.88 -8.76
CA VAL A 219 12.63 -10.42 -8.13
C VAL A 219 12.56 -11.90 -8.39
N SER A 220 12.48 -12.72 -7.35
CA SER A 220 12.21 -14.14 -7.44
C SER A 220 10.89 -14.44 -6.76
N PHE A 221 10.02 -15.20 -7.40
CA PHE A 221 8.72 -15.53 -6.81
C PHE A 221 8.26 -16.93 -7.19
N SER A 222 7.45 -17.51 -6.32
CA SER A 222 6.82 -18.80 -6.51
C SER A 222 5.33 -18.70 -6.24
N THR A 223 4.53 -19.27 -7.15
CA THR A 223 3.07 -19.27 -7.06
C THR A 223 2.54 -20.68 -7.31
N PRO A 224 1.46 -21.09 -6.63
CA PRO A 224 0.95 -22.45 -6.71
C PRO A 224 0.28 -22.76 -8.04
N ALA A 225 0.29 -24.05 -8.42
CA ALA A 225 -0.36 -24.54 -9.64
C ALA A 225 -1.85 -24.13 -9.72
N GLY A 226 -2.34 -23.91 -10.94
CA GLY A 226 -3.72 -23.47 -11.18
C GLY A 226 -4.00 -21.99 -10.90
N THR A 227 -2.94 -21.19 -10.69
CA THR A 227 -3.03 -19.74 -10.54
C THR A 227 -2.36 -19.01 -11.71
N SER A 228 -2.73 -17.77 -11.92
CA SER A 228 -2.07 -16.88 -12.89
C SER A 228 -2.04 -15.46 -12.37
N GLY A 229 -1.20 -14.62 -12.92
CA GLY A 229 -1.11 -13.24 -12.44
C GLY A 229 -0.29 -12.33 -13.32
N GLU A 230 0.10 -11.23 -12.73
CA GLU A 230 0.84 -10.17 -13.39
C GLU A 230 2.06 -9.72 -12.58
N VAL A 231 3.06 -9.21 -13.28
CA VAL A 231 4.29 -8.70 -12.68
C VAL A 231 4.45 -7.23 -13.07
N TRP A 232 4.51 -6.38 -12.07
CA TRP A 232 4.69 -4.94 -12.20
C TRP A 232 6.07 -4.56 -11.69
N ILE A 233 6.99 -4.27 -12.60
CA ILE A 233 8.36 -3.94 -12.24
C ILE A 233 8.57 -2.42 -12.37
N PRO A 234 9.02 -1.73 -11.29
CA PRO A 234 9.34 -0.32 -11.36
C PRO A 234 10.40 -0.04 -12.42
N LYS A 235 10.18 0.97 -13.26
CA LYS A 235 11.13 1.42 -14.28
C LYS A 235 12.27 2.20 -13.62
N PRO A 236 13.54 1.83 -13.84
CA PRO A 236 14.66 2.61 -13.35
C PRO A 236 14.86 3.89 -14.20
N ASN A 237 15.63 4.84 -13.69
CA ASN A 237 15.98 6.08 -14.39
C ASN A 237 17.07 5.88 -15.46
N CYS A 238 17.06 4.75 -16.17
CA CYS A 238 18.01 4.42 -17.23
C CYS A 238 17.29 3.62 -18.31
N LYS A 239 17.90 3.53 -19.50
CA LYS A 239 17.48 2.51 -20.46
C LYS A 239 17.73 1.14 -19.82
N ALA A 240 16.71 0.32 -19.70
CA ALA A 240 16.81 -0.94 -19.00
C ALA A 240 16.17 -2.09 -19.78
N MET A 241 16.69 -3.29 -19.54
CA MET A 241 16.15 -4.53 -20.04
C MET A 241 15.63 -5.35 -18.87
N LEU A 242 14.38 -5.79 -18.95
CA LEU A 242 13.81 -6.79 -18.07
C LEU A 242 14.00 -8.18 -18.67
N SER A 243 14.72 -9.04 -17.97
CA SER A 243 14.75 -10.48 -18.26
C SER A 243 13.75 -11.17 -17.36
N LEU A 244 12.75 -11.84 -17.94
CA LEU A 244 11.75 -12.61 -17.22
C LEU A 244 11.81 -14.07 -17.66
N GLY A 245 12.05 -14.97 -16.73
CA GLY A 245 12.17 -16.40 -16.99
C GLY A 245 11.56 -17.26 -15.91
N CYS A 246 11.00 -18.41 -16.32
CA CYS A 246 10.61 -19.49 -15.41
C CYS A 246 11.77 -20.48 -15.28
N LYS A 247 11.97 -21.05 -14.11
CA LYS A 247 13.01 -22.07 -13.88
C LYS A 247 12.87 -23.20 -14.90
N GLY A 248 13.94 -23.45 -15.65
CA GLY A 248 13.98 -24.48 -16.71
C GLY A 248 13.44 -24.05 -18.08
N GLN A 249 13.06 -22.79 -18.26
CA GLN A 249 12.61 -22.22 -19.53
C GLN A 249 13.51 -21.07 -19.99
N LYS A 250 13.50 -20.78 -21.30
CA LYS A 250 14.22 -19.64 -21.88
C LYS A 250 13.61 -18.33 -21.38
N SER A 251 14.44 -17.43 -20.86
CA SER A 251 14.01 -16.10 -20.42
C SER A 251 13.55 -15.22 -21.60
N ARG A 252 12.56 -14.36 -21.36
CA ARG A 252 12.15 -13.30 -22.27
C ARG A 252 12.88 -12.02 -21.86
N ASN A 253 13.40 -11.29 -22.85
CA ASN A 253 14.01 -9.98 -22.66
C ASN A 253 13.05 -8.90 -23.15
N LEU A 254 12.67 -7.99 -22.29
CA LEU A 254 11.67 -6.95 -22.51
C LEU A 254 12.29 -5.57 -22.28
N PRO A 255 12.33 -4.68 -23.30
CA PRO A 255 12.85 -3.33 -23.12
C PRO A 255 11.90 -2.50 -22.24
N MET A 256 12.43 -1.91 -21.17
CA MET A 256 11.62 -1.20 -20.18
C MET A 256 11.24 0.24 -20.59
N TRP A 257 11.83 0.77 -21.64
CA TRP A 257 11.47 2.08 -22.21
C TRP A 257 10.36 1.99 -23.26
N ASP A 258 10.02 0.78 -23.71
CA ASP A 258 8.99 0.58 -24.71
C ASP A 258 7.60 0.81 -24.13
N LYS A 259 6.90 1.81 -24.68
CA LYS A 259 5.51 2.11 -24.34
C LYS A 259 4.51 1.16 -25.03
N GLY A 260 4.98 0.30 -25.91
CA GLY A 260 4.16 -0.62 -26.70
C GLY A 260 3.67 -1.86 -25.94
N TYR A 261 4.16 -2.11 -24.72
CA TYR A 261 3.65 -3.22 -23.91
C TYR A 261 2.28 -2.90 -23.32
N PRO A 262 1.27 -3.73 -23.56
CA PRO A 262 -0.04 -3.57 -22.95
C PRO A 262 0.07 -3.45 -21.41
N GLY A 263 -0.64 -2.50 -20.84
CA GLY A 263 -0.64 -2.27 -19.37
C GLY A 263 0.58 -1.52 -18.82
N SER A 264 1.65 -1.30 -19.62
CA SER A 264 2.80 -0.52 -19.15
C SER A 264 2.44 0.95 -18.93
N THR A 265 2.95 1.49 -17.80
CA THR A 265 2.78 2.89 -17.42
C THR A 265 4.13 3.63 -17.52
N ASP A 266 4.12 4.93 -17.26
CA ASP A 266 5.38 5.70 -17.18
C ASP A 266 6.28 5.20 -16.02
N GLN A 267 5.69 4.59 -14.98
CA GLN A 267 6.40 4.14 -13.77
C GLN A 267 6.71 2.64 -13.74
N TYR A 268 5.92 1.81 -14.42
CA TYR A 268 6.02 0.34 -14.34
C TYR A 268 6.03 -0.28 -15.74
N LEU A 269 6.82 -1.34 -15.90
CA LEU A 269 6.58 -2.34 -16.94
C LEU A 269 5.63 -3.40 -16.35
N VAL A 270 4.51 -3.63 -17.03
CA VAL A 270 3.51 -4.63 -16.65
C VAL A 270 3.61 -5.79 -17.62
N VAL A 271 3.76 -6.99 -17.07
CA VAL A 271 3.69 -8.25 -17.81
C VAL A 271 2.54 -9.05 -17.21
N ASP A 272 1.52 -9.29 -17.99
CA ASP A 272 0.31 -10.01 -17.62
C ASP A 272 0.36 -11.49 -18.06
N ASN A 273 -0.67 -12.23 -17.68
CA ASN A 273 -0.86 -13.63 -18.05
C ASN A 273 0.34 -14.54 -17.71
N ILE A 274 0.99 -14.25 -16.58
CA ILE A 274 2.08 -15.08 -16.07
C ILE A 274 1.46 -16.33 -15.42
N PRO A 275 1.79 -17.55 -15.92
CA PRO A 275 1.29 -18.77 -15.30
C PRO A 275 1.97 -19.03 -13.95
N ALA A 276 1.35 -19.91 -13.17
CA ALA A 276 1.95 -20.45 -11.93
C ALA A 276 3.35 -20.99 -12.16
N GLY A 277 4.18 -20.95 -11.12
CA GLY A 277 5.53 -21.53 -11.18
C GLY A 277 6.58 -20.75 -10.40
N ASN A 278 7.83 -21.11 -10.64
CA ASN A 278 9.01 -20.46 -10.05
C ASN A 278 9.62 -19.50 -11.06
N TRP A 279 9.48 -18.23 -10.82
CA TRP A 279 9.88 -17.17 -11.75
C TRP A 279 11.01 -16.32 -11.21
N GLN A 280 11.78 -15.76 -12.13
CA GLN A 280 12.78 -14.75 -11.84
C GLN A 280 12.65 -13.60 -12.86
N ALA A 281 12.55 -12.39 -12.35
CA ALA A 281 12.63 -11.15 -13.11
C ALA A 281 13.92 -10.41 -12.71
N GLU A 282 14.69 -9.93 -13.69
CA GLU A 282 15.91 -9.18 -13.42
C GLU A 282 15.96 -7.96 -14.35
N VAL A 283 16.08 -6.77 -13.75
CA VAL A 283 16.21 -5.50 -14.46
C VAL A 283 17.66 -5.07 -14.46
N LYS A 284 18.20 -4.79 -15.65
CA LYS A 284 19.56 -4.26 -15.82
C LYS A 284 19.53 -3.02 -16.70
N CYS A 285 20.27 -1.98 -16.31
CA CYS A 285 20.55 -0.86 -17.20
C CYS A 285 21.39 -1.34 -18.39
N VAL A 286 21.02 -0.90 -19.60
CA VAL A 286 21.80 -1.13 -20.82
C VAL A 286 22.47 0.19 -21.19
N HIS A 287 23.73 0.11 -21.51
CA HIS A 287 24.57 1.26 -21.93
C HIS A 287 24.46 1.52 -23.43
#